data_f0401d61dbb715b64f6d5fd16c8a1b18
#
_entry.id   f0401d61dbb715b64f6d5fd16c8a1b18
#
_cell.length_a   1.000
_cell.length_b   1.000
_cell.length_c   1.000
_cell.angle_alpha   90.00
_cell.angle_beta   90.00
_cell.angle_gamma   90.00
#
_symmetry.space_group_name_H-M   'P 1'
#
loop_
_entity.id
_entity.type
_entity.pdbx_description
1 polymer ?
#
loop_
_entity_poly.entity_id
_entity_poly.type
_entity_poly.pdbx_seq_one_letter_code
_entity_poly.pdbx_strand_id
1 'polypeptide(L)'
;MLYYPQLSTGAVSQFPVTRSANMRTVSNQLASGFTIRMADTGAQKVQWQLRYSSLTDAERSSIESLFESSEGQLNTFTFLDPTDNLLMWSEDWTQTVWTADALLQVSGGVSDPLGGTDGMQLTNTAQTTQQIVQLTSGPSSFRYCYSVYVKSAVPATIQLVVKATGQTSLTPISTGASWQRAITSGSLSVQQEGISFGVQLPAGVQVDTFGAQVEAQPGAGLYKKTIDLAGVYSSARFSSDLLAFTATAPNQNSCQIRLISSLN
;
A
#
# COMPACT_ATOMS: atom_id res chain seq x y z
N MET A 1 -3.76 4.77 -16.94
CA MET A 1 -2.40 4.57 -16.37
C MET A 1 -2.06 3.10 -16.46
N LEU A 2 -0.77 2.71 -16.62
CA LEU A 2 -0.36 1.30 -16.59
C LEU A 2 -0.08 0.87 -15.15
N TYR A 3 -0.51 -0.34 -14.79
CA TYR A 3 -0.25 -0.95 -13.48
C TYR A 3 0.38 -2.31 -13.63
N TYR A 4 1.31 -2.65 -12.73
CA TYR A 4 1.81 -4.01 -12.64
C TYR A 4 0.66 -4.95 -12.23
N PRO A 5 0.41 -6.06 -12.98
CA PRO A 5 -0.79 -6.87 -12.79
C PRO A 5 -0.77 -7.64 -11.47
N GLN A 6 -1.95 -7.90 -10.92
CA GLN A 6 -2.14 -8.92 -9.89
C GLN A 6 -2.27 -10.30 -10.50
N LEU A 7 -1.82 -11.31 -9.76
CA LEU A 7 -2.07 -12.71 -10.04
C LEU A 7 -3.54 -13.06 -9.76
N SER A 8 -3.98 -14.18 -10.26
CA SER A 8 -5.34 -14.72 -10.02
C SER A 8 -5.67 -14.90 -8.53
N THR A 9 -4.65 -15.08 -7.70
CA THR A 9 -4.76 -15.12 -6.23
C THR A 9 -5.11 -13.77 -5.61
N GLY A 10 -4.94 -12.66 -6.34
CA GLY A 10 -5.06 -11.30 -5.84
C GLY A 10 -3.77 -10.76 -5.20
N ALA A 11 -2.66 -11.47 -5.30
CA ALA A 11 -1.34 -10.97 -4.91
C ALA A 11 -0.64 -10.32 -6.11
N VAL A 12 0.18 -9.30 -5.88
CA VAL A 12 1.01 -8.67 -6.93
C VAL A 12 2.20 -9.56 -7.28
N SER A 13 2.69 -10.35 -6.34
CA SER A 13 3.82 -11.25 -6.56
C SER A 13 3.72 -12.52 -5.71
N GLN A 14 4.52 -13.51 -6.05
CA GLN A 14 4.80 -14.67 -5.20
C GLN A 14 5.97 -14.34 -4.27
N PHE A 15 6.00 -14.95 -3.08
CA PHE A 15 7.15 -14.86 -2.17
C PHE A 15 8.15 -16.00 -2.46
N PRO A 16 9.47 -15.74 -2.26
CA PRO A 16 10.05 -14.54 -1.67
C PRO A 16 10.20 -13.37 -2.67
N VAL A 17 9.95 -12.16 -2.18
CA VAL A 17 10.27 -10.91 -2.87
C VAL A 17 11.55 -10.33 -2.27
N THR A 18 12.50 -9.94 -3.12
CA THR A 18 13.68 -9.20 -2.66
C THR A 18 13.52 -7.73 -3.02
N ARG A 19 13.58 -6.86 -2.01
CA ARG A 19 13.61 -5.39 -2.17
C ARG A 19 14.97 -4.88 -1.73
N SER A 20 15.59 -4.04 -2.51
CA SER A 20 16.88 -3.40 -2.21
C SER A 20 16.83 -1.91 -2.51
N ALA A 21 17.46 -1.10 -1.66
CA ALA A 21 17.68 0.33 -1.91
C ALA A 21 19.14 0.54 -2.36
N ASN A 22 19.33 1.35 -3.39
CA ASN A 22 20.64 1.73 -3.89
C ASN A 22 20.85 3.22 -3.67
N MET A 23 21.86 3.55 -2.89
CA MET A 23 22.29 4.91 -2.56
C MET A 23 23.57 5.22 -3.32
N ARG A 24 23.71 6.45 -3.84
CA ARG A 24 24.95 6.92 -4.45
C ARG A 24 25.62 7.98 -3.60
N THR A 25 26.88 7.74 -3.25
CA THR A 25 27.74 8.71 -2.59
C THR A 25 28.81 9.18 -3.58
N VAL A 26 28.90 10.47 -3.81
CA VAL A 26 29.99 11.10 -4.55
C VAL A 26 31.11 11.41 -3.56
N SER A 27 32.32 10.95 -3.85
CA SER A 27 33.50 11.19 -3.01
C SER A 27 34.57 11.92 -3.80
N ASN A 28 35.04 13.04 -3.27
CA ASN A 28 36.16 13.82 -3.82
C ASN A 28 37.30 13.85 -2.79
N GLN A 29 38.52 13.49 -3.22
CA GLN A 29 39.71 13.59 -2.40
C GLN A 29 40.45 14.88 -2.76
N LEU A 30 40.70 15.71 -1.73
CA LEU A 30 41.49 16.93 -1.89
C LEU A 30 42.98 16.62 -1.91
N ALA A 31 43.79 17.55 -2.43
CA ALA A 31 45.27 17.42 -2.46
C ALA A 31 45.88 17.25 -1.05
N SER A 32 45.18 17.72 -0.02
CA SER A 32 45.53 17.53 1.40
C SER A 32 45.31 16.11 1.91
N GLY A 33 44.72 15.20 1.08
CA GLY A 33 44.35 13.84 1.49
C GLY A 33 42.96 13.77 2.17
N PHE A 34 42.32 14.89 2.46
CA PHE A 34 40.97 14.91 3.03
C PHE A 34 39.92 14.49 2.00
N THR A 35 38.95 13.67 2.41
CA THR A 35 37.88 13.19 1.53
C THR A 35 36.56 13.87 1.88
N ILE A 36 35.96 14.55 0.92
CA ILE A 36 34.61 15.09 1.00
C ILE A 36 33.65 14.05 0.44
N ARG A 37 32.57 13.72 1.18
CA ARG A 37 31.50 12.84 0.73
C ARG A 37 30.18 13.60 0.69
N MET A 38 29.47 13.45 -0.41
CA MET A 38 28.13 14.05 -0.62
C MET A 38 27.16 12.96 -1.08
N ALA A 39 25.95 13.00 -0.55
CA ALA A 39 24.86 12.15 -1.05
C ALA A 39 24.38 12.66 -2.42
N ASP A 40 24.26 11.76 -3.37
CA ASP A 40 23.58 12.02 -4.65
C ASP A 40 22.14 11.52 -4.52
N THR A 41 21.27 12.38 -4.00
CA THR A 41 19.86 12.05 -3.75
C THR A 41 19.08 11.76 -5.04
N GLY A 42 19.43 12.41 -6.16
CA GLY A 42 18.81 12.19 -7.47
C GLY A 42 19.11 10.82 -8.09
N ALA A 43 20.12 10.10 -7.58
CA ALA A 43 20.48 8.76 -8.05
C ALA A 43 19.99 7.63 -7.13
N GLN A 44 19.19 7.94 -6.12
CA GLN A 44 18.63 6.92 -5.22
C GLN A 44 17.57 6.10 -5.96
N LYS A 45 17.67 4.77 -5.86
CA LYS A 45 16.75 3.84 -6.52
C LYS A 45 16.34 2.73 -5.55
N VAL A 46 15.11 2.30 -5.70
CA VAL A 46 14.64 1.04 -5.15
C VAL A 46 14.52 0.01 -6.27
N GLN A 47 14.82 -1.23 -5.95
CA GLN A 47 14.83 -2.34 -6.88
C GLN A 47 14.09 -3.53 -6.27
N TRP A 48 13.25 -4.21 -7.07
CA TRP A 48 12.59 -5.45 -6.67
C TRP A 48 13.01 -6.57 -7.59
N GLN A 49 13.19 -7.74 -6.99
CA GLN A 49 13.34 -9.00 -7.70
C GLN A 49 12.15 -9.87 -7.35
N LEU A 50 11.31 -10.09 -8.35
CA LEU A 50 10.11 -10.90 -8.28
C LEU A 50 10.41 -12.26 -8.93
N ARG A 51 10.06 -13.35 -8.26
CA ARG A 51 10.23 -14.70 -8.79
C ARG A 51 8.87 -15.37 -8.86
N TYR A 52 8.58 -15.95 -10.00
CA TYR A 52 7.32 -16.61 -10.25
C TYR A 52 7.56 -18.07 -10.63
N SER A 53 6.75 -18.94 -10.07
CA SER A 53 6.65 -20.34 -10.41
C SER A 53 5.19 -20.70 -10.65
N SER A 54 4.92 -21.56 -11.61
CA SER A 54 3.57 -22.06 -11.90
C SER A 54 2.56 -20.94 -12.23
N LEU A 55 3.00 -19.87 -12.93
CA LEU A 55 2.07 -18.90 -13.51
C LEU A 55 1.17 -19.59 -14.54
N THR A 56 -0.10 -19.26 -14.53
CA THR A 56 -1.02 -19.61 -15.60
C THR A 56 -0.67 -18.87 -16.89
N ASP A 57 -1.13 -19.36 -18.04
CA ASP A 57 -0.93 -18.68 -19.32
C ASP A 57 -1.57 -17.30 -19.34
N ALA A 58 -2.70 -17.10 -18.63
CA ALA A 58 -3.36 -15.81 -18.52
C ALA A 58 -2.52 -14.80 -17.67
N GLU A 59 -1.94 -15.25 -16.56
CA GLU A 59 -1.06 -14.41 -15.73
C GLU A 59 0.22 -14.03 -16.48
N ARG A 60 0.82 -14.99 -17.19
CA ARG A 60 1.93 -14.74 -18.09
C ARG A 60 1.57 -13.69 -19.13
N SER A 61 0.46 -13.85 -19.85
CA SER A 61 0.02 -12.89 -20.88
C SER A 61 -0.23 -11.49 -20.32
N SER A 62 -0.72 -11.38 -19.08
CA SER A 62 -0.92 -10.09 -18.42
C SER A 62 0.42 -9.37 -18.18
N ILE A 63 1.45 -10.10 -17.78
CA ILE A 63 2.80 -9.55 -17.57
C ILE A 63 3.44 -9.20 -18.93
N GLU A 64 3.31 -10.05 -19.95
CA GLU A 64 3.79 -9.80 -21.32
C GLU A 64 3.13 -8.55 -21.90
N SER A 65 1.82 -8.39 -21.75
CA SER A 65 1.08 -7.21 -22.23
C SER A 65 1.55 -5.91 -21.54
N LEU A 66 1.88 -5.95 -20.24
CA LEU A 66 2.47 -4.79 -19.57
C LEU A 66 3.86 -4.49 -20.12
N PHE A 67 4.69 -5.52 -20.32
CA PHE A 67 6.05 -5.36 -20.84
C PHE A 67 6.05 -4.75 -22.25
N GLU A 68 5.16 -5.21 -23.12
CA GLU A 68 4.96 -4.66 -24.46
C GLU A 68 4.43 -3.21 -24.39
N SER A 69 3.42 -2.95 -23.56
CA SER A 69 2.83 -1.62 -23.41
C SER A 69 3.79 -0.60 -22.79
N SER A 70 4.73 -1.04 -21.97
CA SER A 70 5.79 -0.20 -21.42
C SER A 70 7.04 -0.11 -22.33
N GLU A 71 7.03 -0.79 -23.47
CA GLU A 71 8.19 -0.87 -24.38
C GLU A 71 9.47 -1.29 -23.62
N GLY A 72 9.37 -2.39 -22.87
CA GLY A 72 10.45 -2.85 -22.01
C GLY A 72 10.75 -1.87 -20.88
N GLN A 73 11.98 -1.39 -20.80
CA GLN A 73 12.41 -0.44 -19.76
C GLN A 73 12.13 1.04 -20.10
N LEU A 74 11.52 1.36 -21.26
CA LEU A 74 11.38 2.73 -21.73
C LEU A 74 10.36 3.52 -20.92
N ASN A 75 9.13 3.00 -20.80
CA ASN A 75 8.02 3.70 -20.16
C ASN A 75 7.80 3.22 -18.72
N THR A 76 7.15 4.08 -17.93
CA THR A 76 6.83 3.80 -16.53
C THR A 76 5.45 3.20 -16.36
N PHE A 77 5.28 2.49 -15.28
CA PHE A 77 3.99 2.02 -14.76
C PHE A 77 3.95 2.15 -13.24
N THR A 78 2.77 2.02 -12.66
CA THR A 78 2.62 1.98 -11.21
C THR A 78 2.81 0.56 -10.69
N PHE A 79 3.73 0.42 -9.74
CA PHE A 79 3.95 -0.81 -8.97
C PHE A 79 3.50 -0.63 -7.54
N LEU A 80 2.64 -1.53 -7.07
CA LEU A 80 2.20 -1.60 -5.67
C LEU A 80 3.10 -2.60 -4.96
N ASP A 81 3.97 -2.12 -4.07
CA ASP A 81 4.96 -2.97 -3.39
C ASP A 81 4.26 -3.94 -2.42
N PRO A 82 4.30 -5.26 -2.68
CA PRO A 82 3.67 -6.26 -1.82
C PRO A 82 4.35 -6.39 -0.45
N THR A 83 5.52 -5.77 -0.28
CA THR A 83 6.28 -5.81 0.97
C THR A 83 6.09 -4.56 1.82
N ASP A 84 5.23 -3.61 1.40
CA ASP A 84 5.07 -2.32 2.07
C ASP A 84 3.59 -1.97 2.31
N ASN A 85 3.35 -0.93 3.12
CA ASN A 85 2.04 -0.35 3.33
C ASN A 85 1.75 0.68 2.23
N LEU A 86 0.58 0.60 1.60
CA LEU A 86 0.17 1.51 0.51
C LEU A 86 -0.43 2.84 1.00
N LEU A 87 -0.66 3.00 2.31
CA LEU A 87 -1.10 4.26 2.91
C LEU A 87 0.09 5.05 3.43
N MET A 88 0.07 6.37 3.27
CA MET A 88 0.98 7.30 3.93
C MET A 88 0.46 7.65 5.34
N TRP A 89 1.37 8.09 6.21
CA TRP A 89 1.01 8.57 7.56
C TRP A 89 0.09 7.61 8.31
N SER A 90 0.51 6.35 8.36
CA SER A 90 -0.30 5.25 8.89
C SER A 90 -0.69 5.39 10.37
N GLU A 91 0.02 6.22 11.12
CA GLU A 91 -0.22 6.51 12.54
C GLU A 91 -0.65 7.96 12.81
N ASP A 92 -0.52 8.87 11.83
CA ASP A 92 -0.93 10.28 11.99
C ASP A 92 -2.03 10.64 10.98
N TRP A 93 -3.27 10.55 11.44
CA TRP A 93 -4.45 10.82 10.63
C TRP A 93 -4.86 12.31 10.62
N THR A 94 -4.06 13.18 11.22
CA THR A 94 -4.22 14.64 11.10
C THR A 94 -3.61 15.20 9.82
N GLN A 95 -2.82 14.42 9.12
CA GLN A 95 -2.17 14.82 7.86
C GLN A 95 -3.18 14.97 6.72
N THR A 96 -2.89 15.89 5.80
CA THR A 96 -3.80 16.28 4.70
C THR A 96 -4.15 15.17 3.71
N VAL A 97 -3.38 14.07 3.69
CA VAL A 97 -3.70 12.88 2.90
C VAL A 97 -4.92 12.11 3.42
N TRP A 98 -5.26 12.32 4.69
CA TRP A 98 -6.48 11.81 5.29
C TRP A 98 -7.60 12.84 5.16
N THR A 99 -8.71 12.44 4.58
CA THR A 99 -9.90 13.28 4.41
C THR A 99 -10.97 12.84 5.38
N ALA A 100 -11.25 13.66 6.38
CA ALA A 100 -12.30 13.45 7.36
C ALA A 100 -13.56 14.25 6.98
N ASP A 101 -14.72 13.69 7.28
CA ASP A 101 -15.97 14.44 7.24
C ASP A 101 -15.96 15.56 8.30
N ALA A 102 -16.69 16.66 8.06
CA ALA A 102 -16.58 17.92 8.78
C ALA A 102 -16.83 17.83 10.30
N LEU A 103 -17.64 16.86 10.76
CA LEU A 103 -17.98 16.68 12.17
C LEU A 103 -17.29 15.43 12.79
N LEU A 104 -16.31 14.87 12.11
CA LEU A 104 -15.41 13.87 12.69
C LEU A 104 -14.18 14.56 13.25
N GLN A 105 -14.05 14.59 14.56
CA GLN A 105 -12.86 15.11 15.23
C GLN A 105 -11.77 14.05 15.26
N VAL A 106 -10.52 14.46 14.96
CA VAL A 106 -9.33 13.60 14.94
C VAL A 106 -8.30 14.21 15.87
N SER A 107 -7.82 13.45 16.86
CA SER A 107 -6.78 13.89 17.79
C SER A 107 -5.80 12.74 18.08
N GLY A 108 -4.53 13.06 18.28
CA GLY A 108 -3.47 12.11 18.61
C GLY A 108 -3.20 12.02 20.11
N GLY A 109 -2.19 11.22 20.45
CA GLY A 109 -1.67 11.13 21.83
C GLY A 109 -2.37 10.10 22.71
N VAL A 110 -3.16 9.19 22.15
CA VAL A 110 -3.70 8.06 22.92
C VAL A 110 -2.72 6.88 22.93
N SER A 111 -2.79 6.04 23.95
CA SER A 111 -1.95 4.84 24.03
C SER A 111 -2.21 3.92 22.83
N ASP A 112 -1.18 3.36 22.25
CA ASP A 112 -1.25 2.44 21.12
C ASP A 112 -1.02 0.98 21.54
N PRO A 113 -1.29 -0.02 20.67
CA PRO A 113 -1.12 -1.43 20.99
C PRO A 113 0.34 -1.90 21.14
N LEU A 114 1.32 -1.06 20.76
CA LEU A 114 2.75 -1.36 20.84
C LEU A 114 3.40 -0.80 22.11
N GLY A 115 2.60 -0.08 22.95
CA GLY A 115 3.06 0.51 24.21
C GLY A 115 3.56 1.94 24.11
N GLY A 116 3.36 2.60 22.96
CA GLY A 116 3.60 4.03 22.75
C GLY A 116 2.33 4.88 22.93
N THR A 117 2.37 6.08 22.37
CA THR A 117 1.28 7.08 22.38
C THR A 117 0.96 7.61 20.98
N ASP A 118 1.24 6.83 19.95
CA ASP A 118 1.00 7.20 18.54
C ASP A 118 -0.44 6.83 18.09
N GLY A 119 -1.31 6.41 19.02
CA GLY A 119 -2.72 6.17 18.73
C GLY A 119 -3.48 7.47 18.46
N MET A 120 -4.49 7.35 17.59
CA MET A 120 -5.38 8.43 17.18
C MET A 120 -6.77 8.18 17.75
N GLN A 121 -7.40 9.22 18.29
CA GLN A 121 -8.79 9.20 18.72
C GLN A 121 -9.68 9.85 17.67
N LEU A 122 -10.71 9.15 17.26
CA LEU A 122 -11.75 9.62 16.35
C LEU A 122 -13.06 9.79 17.14
N THR A 123 -13.67 10.97 17.05
CA THR A 123 -14.95 11.26 17.72
C THR A 123 -15.94 11.80 16.72
N ASN A 124 -17.02 11.07 16.48
CA ASN A 124 -18.11 11.55 15.66
C ASN A 124 -19.06 12.42 16.49
N THR A 125 -19.06 13.73 16.27
CA THR A 125 -19.93 14.69 16.97
C THR A 125 -21.26 14.95 16.25
N ALA A 126 -21.45 14.35 15.07
CA ALA A 126 -22.67 14.49 14.28
C ALA A 126 -23.79 13.54 14.76
N GLN A 127 -25.01 13.83 14.28
CA GLN A 127 -26.17 12.94 14.43
C GLN A 127 -26.28 11.90 13.30
N THR A 128 -25.31 11.91 12.38
CA THR A 128 -25.22 10.99 11.23
C THR A 128 -23.87 10.31 11.23
N THR A 129 -23.70 9.27 10.42
CA THR A 129 -22.39 8.63 10.25
C THR A 129 -21.37 9.61 9.68
N GLN A 130 -20.13 9.52 10.16
CA GLN A 130 -18.99 10.27 9.66
C GLN A 130 -17.83 9.31 9.35
N GLN A 131 -17.02 9.65 8.36
CA GLN A 131 -15.90 8.81 7.94
C GLN A 131 -14.60 9.61 7.82
N ILE A 132 -13.49 8.90 7.90
CA ILE A 132 -12.17 9.37 7.49
C ILE A 132 -11.55 8.35 6.56
N VAL A 133 -10.99 8.82 5.45
CA VAL A 133 -10.41 7.95 4.41
C VAL A 133 -9.16 8.56 3.83
N GLN A 134 -8.28 7.72 3.32
CA GLN A 134 -7.13 8.11 2.49
C GLN A 134 -7.29 7.50 1.10
N LEU A 135 -7.14 8.33 0.07
CA LEU A 135 -7.09 7.90 -1.33
C LEU A 135 -5.69 7.38 -1.66
N THR A 136 -5.62 6.23 -2.29
CA THR A 136 -4.39 5.63 -2.81
C THR A 136 -4.49 5.40 -4.31
N SER A 137 -3.37 5.56 -5.04
CA SER A 137 -3.32 5.26 -6.47
C SER A 137 -3.24 3.75 -6.67
N GLY A 138 -4.28 3.18 -7.26
CA GLY A 138 -4.36 1.75 -7.59
C GLY A 138 -5.68 1.42 -8.23
N PRO A 139 -5.76 0.37 -9.06
CA PRO A 139 -7.03 -0.05 -9.67
C PRO A 139 -8.01 -0.52 -8.60
N SER A 140 -9.23 0.00 -8.61
CA SER A 140 -10.26 -0.39 -7.65
C SER A 140 -10.68 -1.87 -7.77
N SER A 141 -10.44 -2.47 -8.93
CA SER A 141 -10.68 -3.90 -9.20
C SER A 141 -9.60 -4.84 -8.64
N PHE A 142 -8.47 -4.29 -8.19
CA PHE A 142 -7.45 -5.11 -7.52
C PHE A 142 -7.96 -5.57 -6.16
N ARG A 143 -7.46 -6.72 -5.72
CA ARG A 143 -7.72 -7.21 -4.38
C ARG A 143 -6.78 -6.53 -3.40
N TYR A 144 -7.36 -5.95 -2.36
CA TYR A 144 -6.62 -5.31 -1.28
C TYR A 144 -7.00 -5.94 0.05
N CYS A 145 -6.04 -5.94 0.97
CA CYS A 145 -6.29 -6.20 2.37
C CYS A 145 -6.07 -4.89 3.15
N TYR A 146 -7.12 -4.37 3.76
CA TYR A 146 -7.06 -3.22 4.65
C TYR A 146 -7.17 -3.69 6.09
N SER A 147 -6.30 -3.18 6.95
CA SER A 147 -6.30 -3.47 8.37
C SER A 147 -5.96 -2.23 9.20
N VAL A 148 -6.51 -2.18 10.41
CA VAL A 148 -6.28 -1.11 11.38
C VAL A 148 -6.52 -1.64 12.79
N TYR A 149 -5.73 -1.20 13.76
CA TYR A 149 -6.01 -1.49 15.16
C TYR A 149 -7.08 -0.53 15.68
N VAL A 150 -8.05 -1.08 16.42
CA VAL A 150 -9.18 -0.32 16.96
C VAL A 150 -9.49 -0.75 18.38
N LYS A 151 -9.92 0.20 19.24
CA LYS A 151 -10.53 -0.05 20.53
C LYS A 151 -11.53 1.07 20.87
N SER A 152 -12.46 0.83 21.77
CA SER A 152 -13.35 1.87 22.29
C SER A 152 -13.70 1.58 23.75
N ALA A 153 -13.78 2.64 24.58
CA ALA A 153 -14.17 2.50 25.99
C ALA A 153 -15.61 2.00 26.14
N VAL A 154 -16.49 2.42 25.24
CA VAL A 154 -17.88 1.95 25.15
C VAL A 154 -17.99 1.05 23.91
N PRO A 155 -18.49 -0.19 24.05
CA PRO A 155 -18.67 -1.08 22.91
C PRO A 155 -19.50 -0.42 21.80
N ALA A 156 -19.01 -0.50 20.57
CA ALA A 156 -19.67 0.09 19.39
C ALA A 156 -19.42 -0.79 18.16
N THR A 157 -20.20 -0.59 17.12
CA THR A 157 -19.94 -1.16 15.81
C THR A 157 -19.55 -0.04 14.84
N ILE A 158 -18.32 -0.09 14.36
CA ILE A 158 -17.80 0.80 13.31
C ILE A 158 -17.76 0.07 11.97
N GLN A 159 -17.47 0.79 10.89
CA GLN A 159 -17.30 0.18 9.56
C GLN A 159 -15.87 0.42 9.07
N LEU A 160 -15.22 -0.63 8.55
CA LEU A 160 -14.08 -0.44 7.66
C LEU A 160 -14.61 -0.07 6.28
N VAL A 161 -14.05 0.99 5.72
CA VAL A 161 -14.48 1.57 4.43
C VAL A 161 -13.48 1.23 3.35
N VAL A 162 -13.96 0.66 2.25
CA VAL A 162 -13.23 0.53 0.98
C VAL A 162 -14.10 1.13 -0.10
N LYS A 163 -13.67 2.22 -0.74
CA LYS A 163 -14.51 2.92 -1.72
C LYS A 163 -13.74 3.41 -2.94
N ALA A 164 -14.42 3.41 -4.07
CA ALA A 164 -14.05 4.10 -5.30
C ALA A 164 -15.27 4.85 -5.84
N THR A 165 -15.09 5.67 -6.87
CA THR A 165 -16.22 6.36 -7.50
C THR A 165 -17.28 5.36 -7.93
N GLY A 166 -18.50 5.54 -7.44
CA GLY A 166 -19.66 4.70 -7.77
C GLY A 166 -19.83 3.42 -6.96
N GLN A 167 -18.86 3.06 -6.08
CA GLN A 167 -19.00 1.87 -5.24
C GLN A 167 -18.33 2.05 -3.87
N THR A 168 -19.03 1.60 -2.82
CA THR A 168 -18.50 1.54 -1.46
C THR A 168 -18.78 0.15 -0.88
N SER A 169 -17.76 -0.44 -0.27
CA SER A 169 -17.85 -1.66 0.55
C SER A 169 -17.64 -1.28 2.01
N LEU A 170 -18.53 -1.74 2.87
CA LEU A 170 -18.49 -1.51 4.31
C LEU A 170 -18.41 -2.84 5.04
N THR A 171 -17.43 -2.99 5.94
CA THR A 171 -17.26 -4.20 6.77
C THR A 171 -17.50 -3.83 8.22
N PRO A 172 -18.55 -4.34 8.87
CA PRO A 172 -18.84 -4.03 10.27
C PRO A 172 -17.82 -4.69 11.21
N ILE A 173 -17.34 -3.91 12.18
CA ILE A 173 -16.39 -4.33 13.21
C ILE A 173 -16.94 -3.93 14.57
N SER A 174 -17.13 -4.91 15.45
CA SER A 174 -17.47 -4.64 16.86
C SER A 174 -16.20 -4.26 17.61
N THR A 175 -16.22 -3.11 18.31
CA THR A 175 -15.10 -2.61 19.10
C THR A 175 -15.38 -2.76 20.59
N GLY A 176 -14.34 -2.88 21.41
CA GLY A 176 -14.40 -2.95 22.86
C GLY A 176 -13.17 -2.34 23.51
N ALA A 177 -13.02 -2.49 24.83
CA ALA A 177 -11.97 -1.84 25.62
C ALA A 177 -10.54 -2.32 25.33
N SER A 178 -10.38 -3.45 24.65
CA SER A 178 -9.08 -3.98 24.26
C SER A 178 -8.76 -3.70 22.81
N TRP A 179 -7.49 -3.43 22.50
CA TRP A 179 -7.02 -3.33 21.13
C TRP A 179 -7.25 -4.63 20.35
N GLN A 180 -7.80 -4.50 19.17
CA GLN A 180 -7.92 -5.58 18.18
C GLN A 180 -7.51 -5.07 16.80
N ARG A 181 -6.92 -5.91 15.98
CA ARG A 181 -6.66 -5.60 14.58
C ARG A 181 -7.87 -5.99 13.74
N ALA A 182 -8.62 -4.99 13.30
CA ALA A 182 -9.72 -5.15 12.36
C ALA A 182 -9.16 -5.34 10.94
N ILE A 183 -9.73 -6.26 10.17
CA ILE A 183 -9.24 -6.61 8.83
C ILE A 183 -10.43 -6.75 7.89
N THR A 184 -10.30 -6.21 6.69
CA THR A 184 -11.17 -6.50 5.54
C THR A 184 -10.34 -6.78 4.31
N SER A 185 -10.79 -7.68 3.45
CA SER A 185 -10.10 -8.00 2.19
C SER A 185 -11.12 -8.19 1.07
N GLY A 186 -10.82 -7.64 -0.09
CA GLY A 186 -11.67 -7.75 -1.26
C GLY A 186 -11.25 -6.82 -2.38
N SER A 187 -12.05 -6.82 -3.44
CA SER A 187 -11.96 -5.93 -4.59
C SER A 187 -13.31 -5.27 -4.83
N LEU A 188 -13.32 -4.13 -5.48
CA LEU A 188 -14.55 -3.53 -5.99
C LEU A 188 -14.79 -4.01 -7.43
N SER A 189 -16.06 -4.08 -7.84
CA SER A 189 -16.42 -4.48 -9.21
C SER A 189 -16.27 -3.37 -10.23
N VAL A 190 -16.24 -2.11 -9.78
CA VAL A 190 -15.98 -0.95 -10.65
C VAL A 190 -14.51 -0.93 -11.05
N GLN A 191 -14.26 -0.54 -12.31
CA GLN A 191 -12.90 -0.38 -12.82
C GLN A 191 -12.56 1.12 -12.85
N GLN A 192 -11.99 1.60 -11.77
CA GLN A 192 -11.61 3.00 -11.61
C GLN A 192 -10.14 3.10 -11.17
N GLU A 193 -9.51 4.20 -11.49
CA GLU A 193 -8.23 4.58 -10.89
C GLU A 193 -8.48 5.28 -9.56
N GLY A 194 -7.75 4.87 -8.56
CA GLY A 194 -7.90 5.36 -7.19
C GLY A 194 -8.93 4.59 -6.38
N ILE A 195 -8.50 4.24 -5.18
CA ILE A 195 -9.31 3.54 -4.19
C ILE A 195 -9.01 4.13 -2.81
N SER A 196 -10.03 4.34 -2.00
CA SER A 196 -9.91 4.93 -0.67
C SER A 196 -10.18 3.90 0.41
N PHE A 197 -9.42 3.99 1.49
CA PHE A 197 -9.52 3.12 2.66
C PHE A 197 -9.66 3.97 3.92
N GLY A 198 -10.44 3.50 4.90
CA GLY A 198 -10.61 4.20 6.14
C GLY A 198 -11.66 3.59 7.07
N VAL A 199 -12.17 4.40 7.97
CA VAL A 199 -13.21 4.00 8.92
C VAL A 199 -14.38 4.95 8.91
N GLN A 200 -15.58 4.41 9.20
CA GLN A 200 -16.82 5.16 9.38
C GLN A 200 -17.39 4.86 10.77
N LEU A 201 -17.75 5.92 11.48
CA LEU A 201 -18.32 5.87 12.82
C LEU A 201 -19.80 6.26 12.80
N PRO A 202 -20.66 5.53 13.51
CA PRO A 202 -22.03 5.97 13.80
C PRO A 202 -22.08 7.28 14.61
N ALA A 203 -23.24 7.90 14.69
CA ALA A 203 -23.48 9.13 15.46
C ALA A 203 -23.04 8.97 16.93
N GLY A 204 -22.29 9.95 17.45
CA GLY A 204 -21.85 10.01 18.84
C GLY A 204 -20.80 8.95 19.26
N VAL A 205 -20.30 8.15 18.35
CA VAL A 205 -19.29 7.12 18.64
C VAL A 205 -17.89 7.72 18.71
N GLN A 206 -17.13 7.29 19.71
CA GLN A 206 -15.69 7.55 19.87
C GLN A 206 -14.92 6.24 19.81
N VAL A 207 -13.82 6.23 19.06
CA VAL A 207 -12.93 5.06 18.91
C VAL A 207 -11.47 5.50 18.85
N ASP A 208 -10.60 4.71 19.46
CA ASP A 208 -9.15 4.86 19.28
C ASP A 208 -8.71 3.96 18.13
N THR A 209 -7.85 4.48 17.29
CA THR A 209 -7.29 3.79 16.11
C THR A 209 -5.77 3.87 16.10
N PHE A 210 -5.12 2.90 15.44
CA PHE A 210 -3.67 2.90 15.27
C PHE A 210 -3.29 2.05 14.05
N GLY A 211 -2.28 2.48 13.31
CA GLY A 211 -1.59 1.64 12.37
C GLY A 211 -2.46 1.19 11.18
N ALA A 212 -3.05 2.14 10.46
CA ALA A 212 -3.76 1.83 9.21
C ALA A 212 -2.79 1.24 8.18
N GLN A 213 -3.15 0.11 7.59
CA GLN A 213 -2.32 -0.58 6.58
C GLN A 213 -3.17 -1.13 5.46
N VAL A 214 -2.74 -0.86 4.23
CA VAL A 214 -3.29 -1.46 3.00
C VAL A 214 -2.18 -2.18 2.25
N GLU A 215 -2.48 -3.38 1.81
CA GLU A 215 -1.58 -4.22 1.02
C GLU A 215 -2.32 -4.74 -0.21
N ALA A 216 -1.66 -4.75 -1.37
CA ALA A 216 -2.23 -5.29 -2.62
C ALA A 216 -2.08 -6.83 -2.64
N GLN A 217 -2.72 -7.49 -1.67
CA GLN A 217 -2.70 -8.93 -1.46
C GLN A 217 -3.95 -9.39 -0.67
N PRO A 218 -4.27 -10.69 -0.65
CA PRO A 218 -5.50 -11.19 -0.03
C PRO A 218 -5.51 -11.18 1.51
N GLY A 219 -4.35 -11.08 2.18
CA GLY A 219 -4.23 -11.15 3.63
C GLY A 219 -3.34 -10.05 4.20
N ALA A 220 -3.54 -9.72 5.48
CA ALA A 220 -2.72 -8.74 6.17
C ALA A 220 -1.38 -9.35 6.64
N GLY A 221 -0.28 -8.71 6.28
CA GLY A 221 1.04 -8.97 6.83
C GLY A 221 1.25 -8.35 8.22
N LEU A 222 2.47 -8.39 8.71
CA LEU A 222 2.85 -7.63 9.91
C LEU A 222 2.68 -6.14 9.65
N TYR A 223 2.31 -5.40 10.69
CA TYR A 223 2.16 -3.96 10.58
C TYR A 223 3.47 -3.27 10.18
N LYS A 224 3.37 -2.33 9.26
CA LYS A 224 4.47 -1.52 8.72
C LYS A 224 4.10 -0.05 8.82
N LYS A 225 4.81 0.68 9.65
CA LYS A 225 4.67 2.14 9.78
C LYS A 225 5.12 2.83 8.49
N THR A 226 4.34 3.79 8.06
CA THR A 226 4.69 4.71 6.98
C THR A 226 4.57 6.15 7.45
N ILE A 227 5.33 7.04 6.81
CA ILE A 227 5.28 8.48 7.00
C ILE A 227 4.86 9.10 5.66
N ASP A 228 5.69 9.88 5.03
CA ASP A 228 5.47 10.59 3.78
C ASP A 228 5.66 9.74 2.51
N LEU A 229 6.17 8.53 2.66
CA LEU A 229 6.31 7.55 1.59
C LEU A 229 5.48 6.30 1.90
N ALA A 230 4.84 5.79 0.86
CA ALA A 230 4.06 4.55 0.88
C ALA A 230 4.55 3.59 -0.20
N GLY A 231 4.07 2.35 -0.17
CA GLY A 231 4.44 1.32 -1.13
C GLY A 231 3.85 1.48 -2.55
N VAL A 232 3.60 2.72 -2.99
CA VAL A 232 3.04 3.03 -4.31
C VAL A 232 4.11 3.72 -5.15
N TYR A 233 4.62 3.05 -6.17
CA TYR A 233 5.71 3.53 -7.03
C TYR A 233 5.19 3.80 -8.44
N SER A 234 4.80 5.05 -8.72
CA SER A 234 4.23 5.47 -10.01
C SER A 234 5.24 5.58 -11.15
N SER A 235 6.53 5.56 -10.82
CA SER A 235 7.66 5.65 -11.79
C SER A 235 8.43 4.34 -11.92
N ALA A 236 7.82 3.21 -11.55
CA ALA A 236 8.44 1.90 -11.71
C ALA A 236 8.64 1.54 -13.18
N ARG A 237 9.70 0.79 -13.48
CA ARG A 237 10.04 0.28 -14.81
C ARG A 237 10.58 -1.14 -14.72
N PHE A 238 10.49 -1.88 -15.80
CA PHE A 238 11.36 -3.05 -15.96
C PHE A 238 12.83 -2.62 -15.97
N SER A 239 13.69 -3.42 -15.40
CA SER A 239 15.13 -3.13 -15.36
C SER A 239 15.90 -3.61 -16.59
N SER A 240 15.20 -4.23 -17.56
CA SER A 240 15.77 -4.85 -18.78
C SER A 240 14.74 -4.85 -19.89
N ASP A 241 15.21 -4.78 -21.14
CA ASP A 241 14.41 -4.96 -22.36
C ASP A 241 14.26 -6.45 -22.72
N LEU A 242 14.66 -7.35 -21.83
CA LEU A 242 14.48 -8.79 -21.97
C LEU A 242 13.53 -9.30 -20.90
N LEU A 243 12.41 -9.88 -21.33
CA LEU A 243 11.48 -10.65 -20.51
C LEU A 243 11.48 -12.10 -21.02
N ALA A 244 11.79 -13.05 -20.15
CA ALA A 244 11.86 -14.44 -20.51
C ALA A 244 10.99 -15.31 -19.59
N PHE A 245 10.24 -16.21 -20.17
CA PHE A 245 9.44 -17.23 -19.47
C PHE A 245 9.95 -18.63 -19.84
N THR A 246 9.88 -19.53 -18.87
CA THR A 246 10.11 -20.95 -19.08
C THR A 246 8.80 -21.68 -18.82
N ALA A 247 8.24 -22.33 -19.84
CA ALA A 247 7.12 -23.24 -19.67
C ALA A 247 7.62 -24.54 -19.05
N THR A 248 7.12 -24.88 -17.87
CA THR A 248 7.50 -26.10 -17.14
C THR A 248 6.50 -27.23 -17.35
N ALA A 249 5.24 -26.89 -17.69
CA ALA A 249 4.16 -27.80 -18.10
C ALA A 249 3.06 -26.96 -18.80
N PRO A 250 2.03 -27.59 -19.40
CA PRO A 250 0.87 -26.88 -19.90
C PRO A 250 0.25 -25.99 -18.82
N ASN A 251 0.02 -24.70 -19.11
CA ASN A 251 -0.49 -23.69 -18.20
C ASN A 251 0.36 -23.50 -16.92
N GLN A 252 1.65 -23.77 -17.01
CA GLN A 252 2.62 -23.59 -15.91
C GLN A 252 3.89 -22.91 -16.45
N ASN A 253 4.07 -21.65 -16.09
CA ASN A 253 5.18 -20.84 -16.53
C ASN A 253 5.97 -20.34 -15.31
N SER A 254 7.27 -20.15 -15.47
CA SER A 254 8.15 -19.53 -14.48
C SER A 254 8.92 -18.38 -15.10
N CYS A 255 9.20 -17.35 -14.32
CA CYS A 255 10.05 -16.25 -14.73
C CYS A 255 10.66 -15.53 -13.51
N GLN A 256 11.64 -14.70 -13.80
CA GLN A 256 12.20 -13.75 -12.86
C GLN A 256 12.14 -12.35 -13.46
N ILE A 257 11.55 -11.43 -12.73
CA ILE A 257 11.38 -10.04 -13.14
C ILE A 257 12.13 -9.13 -12.18
N ARG A 258 12.80 -8.14 -12.71
CA ARG A 258 13.41 -7.08 -11.92
C ARG A 258 12.76 -5.75 -12.28
N LEU A 259 12.31 -5.04 -11.26
CA LEU A 259 11.76 -3.71 -11.37
C LEU A 259 12.66 -2.71 -10.68
N ILE A 260 12.67 -1.48 -11.17
CA ILE A 260 13.37 -0.34 -10.57
C ILE A 260 12.45 0.86 -10.51
N SER A 261 12.63 1.70 -9.48
CA SER A 261 12.02 3.03 -9.40
C SER A 261 13.00 4.00 -8.75
N SER A 262 12.90 5.29 -9.05
CA SER A 262 13.54 6.32 -8.25
C SER A 262 12.85 6.42 -6.89
N LEU A 263 13.59 6.86 -5.87
CA LEU A 263 13.07 7.13 -4.51
C LEU A 263 12.68 8.62 -4.32
N ASN A 264 12.53 9.36 -5.45
CA ASN A 264 12.21 10.81 -5.41
C ASN A 264 10.71 11.02 -5.47
#